data_0e58b6abffa737b4b7cc2318026d8b23
#
_entry.id   0e58b6abffa737b4b7cc2318026d8b23
#
_cell.length_a   1.000
_cell.length_b   1.000
_cell.length_c   1.000
_cell.angle_alpha   90.00
_cell.angle_beta   90.00
_cell.angle_gamma   90.00
#
_symmetry.space_group_name_H-M   'P 1'
#
loop_
_entity.id
_entity.type
_entity.pdbx_description
1 polymer ?
#
loop_
_entity_poly.entity_id
_entity_poly.type
_entity_poly.pdbx_seq_one_letter_code
_entity_poly.pdbx_strand_id
1 'polypeptide(L)'
;MVNKSFVWCKIPRAGLGNQLFPIANALFFAKEKNLPIYFTHYRQFKLGPYLRRERTKRKYDNFFTFDRGLIYDIYLRILLRYKSRKMSKVKGCGSISANTVYLFDEIPSWEGYFNSIVNDREEVKKLLFQNINSDILEQVKTLSKPIFSLHIRLGDFQII
;
A
#
# COMPACT_ATOMS: atom_id res chain seq x y z
N MET A 1 -1.83 31.09 -1.04
CA MET A 1 -2.05 30.07 -2.11
C MET A 1 -2.31 28.75 -1.43
N VAL A 2 -3.43 28.08 -1.73
CA VAL A 2 -3.73 26.77 -1.18
C VAL A 2 -2.73 25.77 -1.76
N ASN A 3 -1.98 25.07 -0.91
CA ASN A 3 -1.08 24.02 -1.33
C ASN A 3 -1.91 22.89 -1.98
N LYS A 4 -1.78 22.72 -3.29
CA LYS A 4 -2.53 21.70 -4.05
C LYS A 4 -1.83 20.34 -4.06
N SER A 5 -0.73 20.22 -3.34
CA SER A 5 0.07 18.98 -3.30
C SER A 5 -0.65 17.86 -2.59
N PHE A 6 -0.40 16.63 -3.00
CA PHE A 6 -0.96 15.43 -2.39
C PHE A 6 -0.06 14.20 -2.59
N VAL A 7 -0.30 13.19 -1.76
CA VAL A 7 0.31 11.88 -1.88
C VAL A 7 -0.60 10.95 -2.66
N TRP A 8 -0.04 10.27 -3.65
CA TRP A 8 -0.74 9.26 -4.44
C TRP A 8 -0.03 7.90 -4.34
N CYS A 9 -0.60 7.01 -3.54
CA CYS A 9 -0.15 5.64 -3.45
C CYS A 9 -0.88 4.77 -4.48
N LYS A 10 -0.15 4.29 -5.48
CA LYS A 10 -0.63 3.30 -6.44
C LYS A 10 -0.17 1.92 -5.99
N ILE A 11 -1.08 1.11 -5.49
CA ILE A 11 -0.74 -0.19 -4.94
C ILE A 11 -0.22 -1.12 -6.04
N PRO A 12 0.99 -1.68 -5.91
CA PRO A 12 1.59 -2.54 -6.94
C PRO A 12 0.88 -3.90 -7.05
N ARG A 13 1.01 -4.54 -8.20
CA ARG A 13 0.49 -5.89 -8.44
C ARG A 13 1.38 -6.95 -7.77
N ALA A 14 1.27 -7.07 -6.46
CA ALA A 14 2.11 -7.93 -5.65
C ALA A 14 1.31 -8.67 -4.58
N GLY A 15 1.96 -9.52 -3.79
CA GLY A 15 1.41 -10.06 -2.56
C GLY A 15 1.22 -8.97 -1.50
N LEU A 16 0.38 -9.24 -0.48
CA LEU A 16 0.04 -8.26 0.55
C LEU A 16 1.29 -7.67 1.24
N GLY A 17 2.25 -8.53 1.61
CA GLY A 17 3.50 -8.04 2.24
C GLY A 17 4.21 -6.99 1.41
N ASN A 18 4.37 -7.24 0.10
CA ASN A 18 5.01 -6.27 -0.80
C ASN A 18 4.17 -5.00 -1.01
N GLN A 19 2.85 -5.08 -0.90
CA GLN A 19 1.98 -3.90 -0.97
C GLN A 19 2.12 -3.00 0.27
N LEU A 20 2.46 -3.58 1.42
CA LEU A 20 2.63 -2.82 2.66
C LEU A 20 3.77 -1.81 2.60
N PHE A 21 4.84 -2.07 1.81
CA PHE A 21 5.95 -1.13 1.69
C PHE A 21 5.54 0.25 1.17
N PRO A 22 4.96 0.37 -0.04
CA PRO A 22 4.54 1.67 -0.53
C PRO A 22 3.40 2.28 0.29
N ILE A 23 2.51 1.47 0.87
CA ILE A 23 1.43 1.95 1.74
C ILE A 23 2.01 2.59 3.01
N ALA A 24 2.93 1.91 3.71
CA ALA A 24 3.55 2.40 4.93
C ALA A 24 4.32 3.70 4.70
N ASN A 25 5.17 3.73 3.67
CA ASN A 25 5.94 4.91 3.30
C ASN A 25 5.03 6.09 2.93
N ALA A 26 3.97 5.84 2.15
CA ALA A 26 3.01 6.87 1.74
C ALA A 26 2.22 7.43 2.93
N LEU A 27 1.75 6.57 3.84
CA LEU A 27 1.03 6.98 5.06
C LEU A 27 1.91 7.83 5.96
N PHE A 28 3.13 7.38 6.22
CA PHE A 28 4.07 8.09 7.08
C PHE A 28 4.43 9.46 6.48
N PHE A 29 4.81 9.50 5.20
CA PHE A 29 5.13 10.74 4.50
C PHE A 29 3.94 11.71 4.47
N ALA A 30 2.74 11.22 4.18
CA ALA A 30 1.54 12.05 4.15
C ALA A 30 1.24 12.67 5.53
N LYS A 31 1.40 11.90 6.60
CA LYS A 31 1.24 12.38 7.97
C LYS A 31 2.31 13.40 8.34
N GLU A 32 3.58 13.06 8.13
CA GLU A 32 4.71 13.93 8.46
C GLU A 32 4.60 15.30 7.76
N LYS A 33 4.17 15.30 6.51
CA LYS A 33 4.07 16.50 5.67
C LYS A 33 2.69 17.16 5.69
N ASN A 34 1.75 16.62 6.46
CA ASN A 34 0.35 17.08 6.53
C ASN A 34 -0.29 17.23 5.14
N LEU A 35 -0.15 16.19 4.31
CA LEU A 35 -0.67 16.15 2.94
C LEU A 35 -1.85 15.18 2.82
N PRO A 36 -2.87 15.49 2.01
CA PRO A 36 -3.91 14.53 1.70
C PRO A 36 -3.33 13.34 0.94
N ILE A 37 -3.80 12.13 1.28
CA ILE A 37 -3.36 10.87 0.68
C ILE A 37 -4.51 10.19 -0.05
N TYR A 38 -4.20 9.61 -1.22
CA TYR A 38 -5.12 8.84 -2.03
C TYR A 38 -4.51 7.50 -2.41
N PHE A 39 -5.29 6.42 -2.26
CA PHE A 39 -4.91 5.06 -2.63
C PHE A 39 -5.66 4.62 -3.85
N THR A 40 -4.95 3.99 -4.80
CA THR A 40 -5.56 3.43 -6.01
C THR A 40 -4.93 2.09 -6.36
N HIS A 41 -5.56 1.34 -7.28
CA HIS A 41 -5.09 0.04 -7.74
C HIS A 41 -5.11 -1.05 -6.66
N TYR A 42 -5.94 -0.92 -5.64
CA TYR A 42 -6.09 -1.97 -4.62
C TYR A 42 -6.95 -3.15 -5.12
N ARG A 43 -7.93 -2.92 -6.00
CA ARG A 43 -8.68 -3.98 -6.66
C ARG A 43 -8.05 -4.34 -8.00
N GLN A 44 -7.30 -5.45 -7.99
CA GLN A 44 -6.55 -5.90 -9.15
C GLN A 44 -6.89 -7.34 -9.49
N PHE A 45 -7.14 -7.59 -10.77
CA PHE A 45 -7.24 -8.95 -11.26
C PHE A 45 -5.83 -9.55 -11.41
N LYS A 46 -5.55 -10.63 -10.68
CA LYS A 46 -4.27 -11.34 -10.67
C LYS A 46 -4.43 -12.68 -11.38
N LEU A 47 -3.99 -12.79 -12.62
CA LEU A 47 -4.09 -14.03 -13.42
C LEU A 47 -3.25 -15.18 -12.84
N GLY A 48 -2.08 -14.89 -12.29
CA GLY A 48 -1.13 -15.91 -11.80
C GLY A 48 -1.73 -16.93 -10.83
N PRO A 49 -2.47 -16.52 -9.78
CA PRO A 49 -3.13 -17.46 -8.87
C PRO A 49 -4.18 -18.37 -9.53
N TYR A 50 -4.81 -17.90 -10.61
CA TYR A 50 -5.76 -18.72 -11.38
C TYR A 50 -5.03 -19.75 -12.23
N LEU A 51 -3.98 -19.35 -12.92
CA LEU A 51 -3.17 -20.24 -13.76
C LEU A 51 -2.49 -21.34 -12.93
N ARG A 52 -1.99 -20.99 -11.75
CA ARG A 52 -1.38 -21.95 -10.81
C ARG A 52 -2.40 -22.74 -9.99
N ARG A 53 -3.69 -22.58 -10.22
CA ARG A 53 -4.78 -23.24 -9.48
C ARG A 53 -4.65 -23.07 -7.97
N GLU A 54 -4.13 -21.94 -7.49
CA GLU A 54 -3.99 -21.66 -6.06
C GLU A 54 -5.36 -21.75 -5.36
N ARG A 55 -5.41 -22.35 -4.18
CA ARG A 55 -6.64 -22.49 -3.37
C ARG A 55 -7.19 -21.10 -3.00
N THR A 56 -6.33 -20.19 -2.60
CA THR A 56 -6.67 -18.80 -2.33
C THR A 56 -6.25 -17.92 -3.51
N LYS A 57 -7.14 -17.09 -4.01
CA LYS A 57 -6.86 -16.24 -5.19
C LYS A 57 -6.13 -14.94 -4.84
N ARG A 58 -5.55 -14.85 -3.63
CA ARG A 58 -4.82 -13.68 -3.13
C ARG A 58 -5.60 -12.37 -3.31
N LYS A 59 -6.91 -12.45 -3.07
CA LYS A 59 -7.79 -11.31 -3.03
C LYS A 59 -7.71 -10.71 -1.63
N TYR A 60 -7.44 -9.42 -1.56
CA TYR A 60 -7.37 -8.66 -0.31
C TYR A 60 -8.47 -7.61 -0.26
N ASP A 61 -9.62 -7.96 -0.86
CA ASP A 61 -10.79 -7.10 -0.90
C ASP A 61 -11.26 -6.81 0.54
N ASN A 62 -11.58 -5.56 0.80
CA ASN A 62 -12.00 -5.08 2.11
C ASN A 62 -10.97 -5.23 3.25
N PHE A 63 -9.70 -5.52 2.93
CA PHE A 63 -8.66 -5.59 3.96
C PHE A 63 -8.37 -4.21 4.55
N PHE A 64 -8.36 -3.19 3.70
CA PHE A 64 -8.11 -1.81 4.10
C PHE A 64 -9.36 -0.95 4.06
N THR A 65 -9.44 0.02 4.96
CA THR A 65 -10.55 0.99 5.07
C THR A 65 -10.70 1.87 3.83
N PHE A 66 -9.63 2.08 3.07
CA PHE A 66 -9.66 2.84 1.81
C PHE A 66 -10.17 2.03 0.60
N ASP A 67 -10.44 0.74 0.75
CA ASP A 67 -11.08 -0.08 -0.29
C ASP A 67 -12.58 0.19 -0.36
N ARG A 68 -12.96 1.18 -1.13
CA ARG A 68 -14.36 1.58 -1.37
C ARG A 68 -14.99 0.95 -2.61
N GLY A 69 -14.42 -0.13 -3.11
CA GLY A 69 -14.93 -0.86 -4.27
C GLY A 69 -14.29 -0.46 -5.61
N LEU A 70 -14.54 -1.29 -6.63
CA LEU A 70 -13.89 -1.16 -7.94
C LEU A 70 -14.27 0.13 -8.67
N ILE A 71 -15.55 0.49 -8.65
CA ILE A 71 -16.06 1.69 -9.35
C ILE A 71 -15.40 2.95 -8.78
N TYR A 72 -15.30 3.04 -7.44
CA TYR A 72 -14.64 4.16 -6.77
C TYR A 72 -13.14 4.22 -7.10
N ASP A 73 -12.46 3.07 -7.14
CA ASP A 73 -11.04 3.00 -7.52
C ASP A 73 -10.81 3.50 -8.95
N ILE A 74 -11.64 3.09 -9.91
CA ILE A 74 -11.56 3.57 -11.30
C ILE A 74 -11.82 5.08 -11.38
N TYR A 75 -12.88 5.57 -10.73
CA TYR A 75 -13.19 7.00 -10.67
C TYR A 75 -12.01 7.80 -10.11
N LEU A 76 -11.46 7.37 -8.99
CA LEU A 76 -10.34 8.04 -8.34
C LEU A 76 -9.08 8.05 -9.21
N ARG A 77 -8.79 6.96 -9.94
CA ARG A 77 -7.68 6.93 -10.92
C ARG A 77 -7.82 7.98 -12.00
N ILE A 78 -9.01 8.13 -12.56
CA ILE A 78 -9.30 9.12 -13.61
C ILE A 78 -9.14 10.53 -13.03
N LEU A 79 -9.76 10.80 -11.88
CA LEU A 79 -9.70 12.08 -11.20
C LEU A 79 -8.27 12.50 -10.87
N LEU A 80 -7.47 11.61 -10.29
CA LEU A 80 -6.09 11.92 -9.91
C LEU A 80 -5.19 12.10 -11.13
N ARG A 81 -5.40 11.33 -12.21
CA ARG A 81 -4.71 11.54 -13.49
C ARG A 81 -5.01 12.92 -14.04
N TYR A 82 -6.26 13.34 -14.02
CA TYR A 82 -6.66 14.68 -14.49
C TYR A 82 -6.03 15.78 -13.63
N LYS A 83 -6.17 15.70 -12.30
CA LYS A 83 -5.58 16.66 -11.36
C LYS A 83 -4.07 16.77 -11.51
N SER A 84 -3.37 15.65 -11.70
CA SER A 84 -1.91 15.61 -11.77
C SER A 84 -1.31 16.05 -13.10
N ARG A 85 -2.12 16.35 -14.13
CA ARG A 85 -1.60 16.72 -15.47
C ARG A 85 -0.71 17.96 -15.48
N LYS A 86 -1.05 18.96 -14.63
CA LYS A 86 -0.35 20.25 -14.53
C LYS A 86 0.48 20.36 -13.25
N MET A 87 0.80 19.25 -12.61
CA MET A 87 1.54 19.20 -11.34
C MET A 87 2.90 18.54 -11.55
N SER A 88 3.88 19.00 -10.81
CA SER A 88 5.16 18.28 -10.70
C SER A 88 4.94 16.89 -10.09
N LYS A 89 5.71 15.90 -10.52
CA LYS A 89 5.63 14.53 -9.99
C LYS A 89 6.97 14.15 -9.39
N VAL A 90 6.94 13.77 -8.13
CA VAL A 90 8.11 13.29 -7.38
C VAL A 90 7.82 11.86 -6.95
N LYS A 91 8.75 10.93 -7.20
CA LYS A 91 8.65 9.55 -6.71
C LYS A 91 9.17 9.47 -5.28
N GLY A 92 8.36 8.82 -4.42
CA GLY A 92 8.71 8.62 -3.01
C GLY A 92 8.79 9.90 -2.19
N CYS A 93 9.69 9.91 -1.22
CA CYS A 93 9.91 11.01 -0.29
C CYS A 93 10.75 12.12 -0.94
N GLY A 94 10.35 13.37 -0.72
CA GLY A 94 11.07 14.55 -1.21
C GLY A 94 10.78 15.79 -0.38
N SER A 95 11.48 16.88 -0.65
CA SER A 95 11.15 18.17 -0.05
C SER A 95 9.76 18.63 -0.47
N ILE A 96 9.05 19.32 0.43
CA ILE A 96 7.71 19.83 0.10
C ILE A 96 7.84 20.94 -0.93
N SER A 97 7.12 20.75 -2.04
CA SER A 97 6.96 21.76 -3.08
C SER A 97 5.49 21.98 -3.35
N ALA A 98 5.13 23.23 -3.67
CA ALA A 98 3.76 23.54 -4.06
C ALA A 98 3.40 22.87 -5.40
N ASN A 99 2.12 22.52 -5.54
CA ASN A 99 1.57 21.93 -6.77
C ASN A 99 2.31 20.64 -7.22
N THR A 100 2.58 19.76 -6.26
CA THR A 100 3.37 18.53 -6.46
C THR A 100 2.58 17.29 -6.07
N VAL A 101 2.71 16.24 -6.88
CA VAL A 101 2.20 14.89 -6.59
C VAL A 101 3.37 14.02 -6.13
N TYR A 102 3.29 13.52 -4.91
CA TYR A 102 4.24 12.55 -4.36
C TYR A 102 3.73 11.14 -4.64
N LEU A 103 4.42 10.43 -5.52
CA LEU A 103 3.99 9.13 -6.05
C LEU A 103 4.70 7.99 -5.34
N PHE A 104 3.91 7.08 -4.76
CA PHE A 104 4.37 5.84 -4.15
C PHE A 104 3.77 4.67 -4.92
N ASP A 105 4.52 4.11 -5.88
CA ASP A 105 4.04 3.04 -6.76
C ASP A 105 5.06 1.90 -6.94
N GLU A 106 6.21 1.99 -6.31
CA GLU A 106 7.28 1.03 -6.41
C GLU A 106 7.44 0.23 -5.11
N ILE A 107 7.79 -1.04 -5.25
CA ILE A 107 8.31 -1.84 -4.16
C ILE A 107 9.79 -1.50 -4.07
N PRO A 108 10.29 -1.01 -2.93
CA PRO A 108 11.70 -0.69 -2.78
C PRO A 108 12.58 -1.91 -3.11
N SER A 109 13.80 -1.66 -3.57
CA SER A 109 14.80 -2.71 -3.71
C SER A 109 15.09 -3.38 -2.36
N TRP A 110 15.62 -4.60 -2.41
CA TRP A 110 15.90 -5.41 -1.22
C TRP A 110 16.66 -4.66 -0.10
N GLU A 111 17.58 -3.79 -0.49
CA GLU A 111 18.40 -2.99 0.44
C GLU A 111 17.67 -1.78 1.06
N GLY A 112 16.56 -1.37 0.46
CA GLY A 112 15.87 -0.11 0.81
C GLY A 112 14.51 -0.26 1.49
N TYR A 113 14.06 -1.46 1.81
CA TYR A 113 12.66 -1.73 2.18
C TYR A 113 12.06 -0.69 3.15
N PHE A 114 12.43 -0.67 4.38
CA PHE A 114 11.89 0.25 5.39
C PHE A 114 12.91 1.27 5.92
N ASN A 115 14.07 1.40 5.25
CA ASN A 115 15.16 2.24 5.75
C ASN A 115 14.74 3.69 6.04
N SER A 116 13.83 4.23 5.22
CA SER A 116 13.32 5.61 5.40
C SER A 116 12.42 5.80 6.62
N ILE A 117 11.89 4.71 7.20
CA ILE A 117 10.87 4.74 8.27
C ILE A 117 11.20 3.81 9.44
N VAL A 118 12.41 3.24 9.47
CA VAL A 118 12.81 2.24 10.48
C VAL A 118 12.79 2.81 11.90
N ASN A 119 13.18 4.07 12.05
CA ASN A 119 13.20 4.75 13.36
C ASN A 119 11.78 5.10 13.86
N ASP A 120 10.80 5.14 12.97
CA ASP A 120 9.42 5.52 13.25
C ASP A 120 8.47 4.33 13.23
N ARG A 121 8.98 3.12 13.44
CA ARG A 121 8.25 1.86 13.29
C ARG A 121 6.94 1.78 14.07
N GLU A 122 6.89 2.30 15.29
CA GLU A 122 5.69 2.26 16.13
C GLU A 122 4.61 3.19 15.57
N GLU A 123 5.01 4.36 15.06
CA GLU A 123 4.09 5.28 14.41
C GLU A 123 3.57 4.71 13.10
N VAL A 124 4.45 4.12 12.28
CA VAL A 124 4.08 3.45 11.02
C VAL A 124 3.12 2.29 11.28
N LYS A 125 3.40 1.48 12.30
CA LYS A 125 2.54 0.40 12.75
C LYS A 125 1.15 0.93 13.11
N LYS A 126 1.07 1.99 13.92
CA LYS A 126 -0.18 2.63 14.29
C LYS A 126 -0.97 3.10 13.06
N LEU A 127 -0.31 3.77 12.11
CA LEU A 127 -0.91 4.23 10.87
C LEU A 127 -1.45 3.08 10.02
N LEU A 128 -0.70 1.98 9.90
CA LEU A 128 -1.15 0.80 9.19
C LEU A 128 -2.39 0.19 9.85
N PHE A 129 -2.37 -0.01 11.19
CA PHE A 129 -3.50 -0.58 11.91
C PHE A 129 -4.76 0.29 11.82
N GLN A 130 -4.64 1.61 11.84
CA GLN A 130 -5.75 2.55 11.65
C GLN A 130 -6.41 2.42 10.26
N ASN A 131 -5.68 1.90 9.28
CA ASN A 131 -6.15 1.70 7.92
C ASN A 131 -6.56 0.24 7.60
N ILE A 132 -6.48 -0.67 8.56
CA ILE A 132 -7.05 -2.03 8.43
C ILE A 132 -8.53 -1.99 8.85
N ASN A 133 -9.35 -2.75 8.15
CA ASN A 133 -10.77 -2.85 8.47
C ASN A 133 -10.97 -3.41 9.88
N SER A 134 -11.88 -2.82 10.65
CA SER A 134 -12.19 -3.22 12.04
C SER A 134 -12.56 -4.70 12.15
N ASP A 135 -13.35 -5.21 11.21
CA ASP A 135 -13.79 -6.62 11.23
C ASP A 135 -12.61 -7.60 11.16
N ILE A 136 -11.55 -7.24 10.43
CA ILE A 136 -10.33 -8.04 10.36
C ILE A 136 -9.56 -7.96 11.68
N LEU A 137 -9.45 -6.78 12.26
CA LEU A 137 -8.80 -6.61 13.56
C LEU A 137 -9.52 -7.37 14.67
N GLU A 138 -10.85 -7.37 14.68
CA GLU A 138 -11.63 -8.15 15.63
C GLU A 138 -11.43 -9.64 15.45
N GLN A 139 -11.43 -10.15 14.21
CA GLN A 139 -11.12 -11.56 13.94
C GLN A 139 -9.75 -11.96 14.48
N VAL A 140 -8.73 -11.09 14.37
CA VAL A 140 -7.39 -11.37 14.92
C VAL A 140 -7.41 -11.38 16.45
N LYS A 141 -8.15 -10.48 17.10
CA LYS A 141 -8.25 -10.41 18.57
C LYS A 141 -8.95 -11.64 19.16
N THR A 142 -9.89 -12.24 18.42
CA THR A 142 -10.59 -13.46 18.88
C THR A 142 -9.72 -14.71 18.84
N LEU A 143 -8.55 -14.64 18.20
CA LEU A 143 -7.59 -15.74 18.20
C LEU A 143 -6.93 -15.86 19.58
N SER A 144 -7.43 -16.77 20.38
CA SER A 144 -7.12 -16.92 21.82
C SER A 144 -5.74 -17.52 22.14
N LYS A 145 -4.94 -17.86 21.13
CA LYS A 145 -3.63 -18.54 21.31
C LYS A 145 -2.58 -17.96 20.37
N PRO A 146 -1.28 -18.00 20.76
CA PRO A 146 -0.22 -17.63 19.84
C PRO A 146 -0.28 -18.52 18.61
N ILE A 147 -0.38 -17.90 17.44
CA ILE A 147 -0.38 -18.60 16.15
C ILE A 147 1.05 -18.63 15.64
N PHE A 148 1.58 -19.85 15.48
CA PHE A 148 2.82 -20.05 14.75
C PHE A 148 2.49 -20.21 13.26
N SER A 149 3.02 -19.32 12.44
CA SER A 149 2.92 -19.44 11.00
C SER A 149 4.29 -19.77 10.42
N LEU A 150 4.39 -20.91 9.75
CA LEU A 150 5.57 -21.29 8.98
C LEU A 150 5.28 -21.12 7.50
N HIS A 151 6.00 -20.19 6.86
CA HIS A 151 5.91 -20.00 5.41
C HIS A 151 7.12 -20.65 4.74
N ILE A 152 6.91 -21.76 4.03
CA ILE A 152 7.93 -22.44 3.24
C ILE A 152 7.72 -22.09 1.77
N ARG A 153 8.70 -21.42 1.16
CA ARG A 153 8.72 -21.12 -0.25
C ARG A 153 9.68 -22.08 -0.96
N LEU A 154 9.14 -23.09 -1.63
CA LEU A 154 9.93 -24.13 -2.30
C LEU A 154 10.35 -23.76 -3.73
N GLY A 155 9.81 -22.67 -4.30
CA GLY A 155 9.96 -22.36 -5.71
C GLY A 155 11.31 -21.75 -6.14
N ASP A 156 12.12 -21.26 -5.20
CA ASP A 156 13.35 -20.54 -5.52
C ASP A 156 14.63 -21.35 -5.13
N PHE A 157 14.46 -22.55 -4.60
CA PHE A 157 15.58 -23.45 -4.33
C PHE A 157 15.69 -24.47 -5.47
N GLN A 158 16.56 -24.17 -6.44
CA GLN A 158 17.08 -25.24 -7.28
C GLN A 158 18.03 -26.05 -6.41
N ILE A 159 17.68 -27.33 -6.21
CA ILE A 159 18.62 -28.30 -5.67
C ILE A 159 19.67 -28.49 -6.77
N ILE A 160 20.86 -27.95 -6.54
CA ILE A 160 22.04 -28.21 -7.39
C ILE A 160 22.59 -29.58 -6.99
#